data_16449a512c8112ff44e9e4845351021e
#
_entry.id   16449a512c8112ff44e9e4845351021e
#
_cell.length_a   1.000
_cell.length_b   1.000
_cell.length_c   1.000
_cell.angle_alpha   90.00
_cell.angle_beta   90.00
_cell.angle_gamma   90.00
#
_symmetry.space_group_name_H-M   'P 1'
#
loop_
_entity.id
_entity.type
_entity.pdbx_description
1 polymer ?
#
loop_
_entity_poly.entity_id
_entity_poly.type
_entity_poly.pdbx_seq_one_letter_code
_entity_poly.pdbx_strand_id
1 'polypeptide(L)'
;MATWNTRGLRGSTLEDMVNRTNEKYAEAGLALIQKIPTPITPVKMDKESRQITLAFFEQKSTVDYIGVVQGIPVCFDAKECAVDTFSLQNIHPHQVEFMHQFEKQGGIAFFLIFYSHKDLLYYLPYEMLRFFWDRAQEGGRKSFRFEELNPEYIIPKHQGILVPYLDILKKDLEYREE
;
A
#
# COMPACT_ATOMS: atom_id res chain seq x y z
N MET A 1 20.17 -20.97 -21.20
CA MET A 1 19.74 -20.82 -19.79
C MET A 1 18.85 -19.60 -19.70
N ALA A 2 17.55 -19.78 -19.55
CA ALA A 2 16.61 -18.67 -19.46
C ALA A 2 16.70 -18.04 -18.06
N THR A 3 17.23 -16.85 -17.98
CA THR A 3 17.23 -16.04 -16.76
C THR A 3 15.80 -15.54 -16.51
N TRP A 4 15.14 -16.12 -15.52
CA TRP A 4 13.85 -15.68 -15.01
C TRP A 4 13.99 -14.33 -14.30
N ASN A 5 14.10 -13.27 -15.09
CA ASN A 5 14.22 -11.89 -14.62
C ASN A 5 12.93 -11.13 -14.90
N THR A 6 11.79 -11.72 -14.50
CA THR A 6 10.49 -11.05 -14.58
C THR A 6 10.30 -10.15 -13.37
N ARG A 7 10.10 -8.86 -13.62
CA ARG A 7 9.79 -7.80 -12.62
C ARG A 7 8.59 -8.12 -11.71
N GLY A 8 7.83 -9.16 -12.00
CA GLY A 8 6.64 -9.57 -11.25
C GLY A 8 6.88 -10.54 -10.08
N LEU A 9 8.12 -11.02 -9.87
CA LEU A 9 8.45 -12.00 -8.82
C LEU A 9 9.42 -11.48 -7.76
N ARG A 10 9.88 -10.24 -7.87
CA ARG A 10 10.57 -9.56 -6.78
C ARG A 10 9.53 -8.72 -6.05
N GLY A 11 9.17 -9.13 -4.82
CA GLY A 11 8.55 -8.21 -3.88
C GLY A 11 9.34 -6.92 -3.89
N SER A 12 8.68 -5.75 -3.88
CA SER A 12 9.40 -4.49 -3.79
C SER A 12 10.15 -4.46 -2.46
N THR A 13 11.25 -3.74 -2.39
CA THR A 13 12.00 -3.55 -1.13
C THR A 13 11.07 -3.01 -0.04
N LEU A 14 10.13 -2.14 -0.40
CA LEU A 14 9.13 -1.61 0.52
C LEU A 14 8.18 -2.69 1.04
N GLU A 15 7.66 -3.57 0.17
CA GLU A 15 6.76 -4.65 0.59
C GLU A 15 7.44 -5.60 1.59
N ASP A 16 8.72 -5.94 1.37
CA ASP A 16 9.50 -6.76 2.30
C ASP A 16 9.67 -6.07 3.66
N MET A 17 9.93 -4.76 3.67
CA MET A 17 10.03 -3.97 4.90
C MET A 17 8.69 -3.90 5.64
N VAL A 18 7.58 -3.71 4.91
CA VAL A 18 6.22 -3.67 5.46
C VAL A 18 5.85 -5.04 6.05
N ASN A 19 6.11 -6.13 5.35
CA ASN A 19 5.81 -7.47 5.84
C ASN A 19 6.52 -7.75 7.18
N ARG A 20 7.82 -7.46 7.28
CA ARG A 20 8.59 -7.60 8.53
C ARG A 20 8.10 -6.68 9.65
N THR A 21 7.63 -5.48 9.29
CA THR A 21 7.03 -4.56 10.24
C THR A 21 5.72 -5.11 10.78
N ASN A 22 4.86 -5.63 9.90
CA ASN A 22 3.57 -6.22 10.28
C ASN A 22 3.73 -7.47 11.16
N GLU A 23 4.74 -8.30 10.91
CA GLU A 23 5.08 -9.42 11.80
C GLU A 23 5.39 -8.92 13.22
N LYS A 24 6.24 -7.91 13.35
CA LYS A 24 6.56 -7.30 14.67
C LYS A 24 5.35 -6.68 15.35
N TYR A 25 4.48 -6.02 14.60
CA TYR A 25 3.25 -5.47 15.17
C TYR A 25 2.30 -6.58 15.67
N ALA A 26 2.20 -7.68 14.95
CA ALA A 26 1.40 -8.83 15.38
C ALA A 26 1.99 -9.49 16.64
N GLU A 27 3.32 -9.71 16.68
CA GLU A 27 4.03 -10.23 17.86
C GLU A 27 3.85 -9.35 19.10
N ALA A 28 3.82 -8.02 18.90
CA ALA A 28 3.60 -7.04 19.98
C ALA A 28 2.11 -6.83 20.32
N GLY A 29 1.17 -7.47 19.63
CA GLY A 29 -0.27 -7.29 19.82
C GLY A 29 -0.78 -5.89 19.44
N LEU A 30 -0.07 -5.15 18.60
CA LEU A 30 -0.41 -3.79 18.18
C LEU A 30 -1.33 -3.76 16.96
N ALA A 31 -1.14 -4.69 16.02
CA ALA A 31 -1.94 -4.77 14.81
C ALA A 31 -1.93 -6.20 14.26
N LEU A 32 -3.00 -6.54 13.55
CA LEU A 32 -3.06 -7.75 12.73
C LEU A 32 -3.32 -7.34 11.29
N ILE A 33 -2.28 -7.41 10.46
CA ILE A 33 -2.32 -6.99 9.05
C ILE A 33 -2.02 -8.19 8.15
N GLN A 34 -2.86 -8.40 7.18
CA GLN A 34 -2.71 -9.45 6.18
C GLN A 34 -2.35 -8.85 4.82
N LYS A 35 -1.33 -9.40 4.16
CA LYS A 35 -1.07 -9.15 2.76
C LYS A 35 -2.12 -9.88 1.91
N ILE A 36 -2.75 -9.18 0.99
CA ILE A 36 -3.76 -9.72 0.08
C ILE A 36 -3.05 -10.33 -1.14
N PRO A 37 -3.16 -11.64 -1.36
CA PRO A 37 -2.58 -12.26 -2.54
C PRO A 37 -3.35 -11.85 -3.79
N THR A 38 -2.65 -11.78 -4.93
CA THR A 38 -3.31 -11.63 -6.22
C THR A 38 -4.17 -12.85 -6.49
N PRO A 39 -5.49 -12.72 -6.68
CA PRO A 39 -6.38 -13.86 -6.92
C PRO A 39 -6.11 -14.48 -8.29
N ILE A 40 -5.95 -15.81 -8.31
CA ILE A 40 -5.77 -16.58 -9.55
C ILE A 40 -6.78 -17.72 -9.59
N THR A 41 -7.34 -17.98 -10.79
CA THR A 41 -8.18 -19.16 -11.04
C THR A 41 -7.40 -20.20 -11.79
N PRO A 42 -7.15 -21.38 -11.18
CA PRO A 42 -6.48 -22.48 -11.87
C PRO A 42 -7.33 -23.01 -13.02
N VAL A 43 -6.74 -23.17 -14.21
CA VAL A 43 -7.38 -23.81 -15.39
C VAL A 43 -6.89 -25.23 -15.56
N LYS A 44 -5.60 -25.45 -15.33
CA LYS A 44 -4.99 -26.79 -15.39
C LYS A 44 -4.14 -27.00 -14.14
N MET A 45 -4.36 -28.15 -13.52
CA MET A 45 -3.55 -28.66 -12.43
C MET A 45 -2.95 -30.01 -12.82
N ASP A 46 -1.69 -30.18 -12.55
CA ASP A 46 -1.06 -31.48 -12.52
C ASP A 46 -1.40 -32.16 -11.18
N LYS A 47 -2.14 -33.27 -11.25
CA LYS A 47 -2.61 -33.99 -10.05
C LYS A 47 -1.50 -34.73 -9.31
N GLU A 48 -0.44 -35.13 -10.02
CA GLU A 48 0.68 -35.87 -9.42
C GLU A 48 1.61 -34.93 -8.65
N SER A 49 2.01 -33.82 -9.27
CA SER A 49 2.90 -32.82 -8.65
C SER A 49 2.17 -31.78 -7.80
N ARG A 50 0.83 -31.72 -7.85
CA ARG A 50 -0.02 -30.70 -7.24
C ARG A 50 0.34 -29.27 -7.67
N GLN A 51 0.87 -29.11 -8.88
CA GLN A 51 1.25 -27.82 -9.44
C GLN A 51 0.19 -27.27 -10.38
N ILE A 52 -0.02 -25.96 -10.31
CA ILE A 52 -0.86 -25.24 -11.28
C ILE A 52 -0.02 -25.01 -12.51
N THR A 53 -0.42 -25.59 -13.67
CA THR A 53 0.27 -25.45 -14.94
C THR A 53 -0.29 -24.35 -15.82
N LEU A 54 -1.54 -23.92 -15.56
CA LEU A 54 -2.20 -22.78 -16.21
C LEU A 54 -3.20 -22.16 -15.25
N ALA A 55 -3.16 -20.84 -15.11
CA ALA A 55 -4.11 -20.07 -14.34
C ALA A 55 -4.38 -18.72 -15.00
N PHE A 56 -5.52 -18.12 -14.75
CA PHE A 56 -5.86 -16.74 -15.08
C PHE A 56 -5.91 -15.88 -13.80
N PHE A 57 -5.57 -14.59 -13.91
CA PHE A 57 -5.89 -13.62 -12.89
C PHE A 57 -7.41 -13.36 -12.90
N GLU A 58 -8.11 -13.66 -11.81
CA GLU A 58 -9.58 -13.47 -11.74
C GLU A 58 -9.99 -12.01 -11.73
N GLN A 59 -9.34 -11.25 -10.88
CA GLN A 59 -9.62 -9.83 -10.71
C GLN A 59 -8.33 -9.09 -10.37
N LYS A 60 -8.36 -7.78 -10.54
CA LYS A 60 -7.30 -6.92 -10.01
C LYS A 60 -7.40 -6.91 -8.48
N SER A 61 -6.29 -7.13 -7.78
CA SER A 61 -6.23 -6.95 -6.32
C SER A 61 -6.74 -5.56 -5.94
N THR A 62 -7.56 -5.47 -4.89
CA THR A 62 -8.10 -4.19 -4.44
C THR A 62 -7.03 -3.30 -3.81
N VAL A 63 -6.33 -3.81 -2.79
CA VAL A 63 -5.21 -3.19 -2.09
C VAL A 63 -4.21 -4.28 -1.70
N ASP A 64 -2.98 -3.91 -1.34
CA ASP A 64 -1.95 -4.89 -0.96
C ASP A 64 -2.14 -5.43 0.46
N TYR A 65 -2.73 -4.64 1.38
CA TYR A 65 -2.84 -4.97 2.80
C TYR A 65 -4.20 -4.58 3.37
N ILE A 66 -4.76 -5.47 4.20
CA ILE A 66 -5.95 -5.22 5.01
C ILE A 66 -5.72 -5.76 6.42
N GLY A 67 -6.25 -5.09 7.43
CA GLY A 67 -6.17 -5.58 8.79
C GLY A 67 -6.87 -4.71 9.82
N VAL A 68 -6.48 -4.88 11.06
CA VAL A 68 -7.03 -4.17 12.21
C VAL A 68 -5.89 -3.69 13.10
N VAL A 69 -5.94 -2.42 13.50
CA VAL A 69 -5.03 -1.78 14.45
C VAL A 69 -5.83 -1.36 15.68
N GLN A 70 -5.66 -2.04 16.81
CA GLN A 70 -6.34 -1.73 18.08
C GLN A 70 -7.87 -1.50 17.92
N GLY A 71 -8.53 -2.36 17.13
CA GLY A 71 -9.97 -2.25 16.87
C GLY A 71 -10.36 -1.38 15.67
N ILE A 72 -9.42 -0.64 15.07
CA ILE A 72 -9.64 0.21 13.91
C ILE A 72 -9.33 -0.58 12.63
N PRO A 73 -10.31 -0.79 11.73
CA PRO A 73 -10.04 -1.39 10.42
C PRO A 73 -9.12 -0.50 9.59
N VAL A 74 -8.12 -1.11 8.95
CA VAL A 74 -7.19 -0.39 8.06
C VAL A 74 -7.02 -1.12 6.74
N CYS A 75 -6.83 -0.38 5.66
CA CYS A 75 -6.37 -0.92 4.39
C CYS A 75 -5.35 0.01 3.75
N PHE A 76 -4.34 -0.55 3.11
CA PHE A 76 -3.31 0.26 2.47
C PHE A 76 -2.60 -0.47 1.34
N ASP A 77 -1.90 0.32 0.55
CA ASP A 77 -1.11 -0.13 -0.58
C ASP A 77 0.32 0.41 -0.45
N ALA A 78 1.30 -0.31 -0.97
CA ALA A 78 2.71 0.04 -0.92
C ALA A 78 3.22 0.41 -2.31
N LYS A 79 3.83 1.58 -2.45
CA LYS A 79 4.34 2.10 -3.72
C LYS A 79 5.76 2.62 -3.56
N GLU A 80 6.58 2.41 -4.59
CA GLU A 80 7.93 2.98 -4.66
C GLU A 80 7.99 4.09 -5.71
N CYS A 81 8.73 5.15 -5.39
CA CYS A 81 8.94 6.29 -6.27
C CYS A 81 10.42 6.66 -6.29
N ALA A 82 11.04 6.65 -7.48
CA ALA A 82 12.46 6.94 -7.63
C ALA A 82 12.77 8.43 -7.84
N VAL A 83 11.75 9.29 -7.90
CA VAL A 83 11.86 10.72 -8.18
C VAL A 83 10.91 11.52 -7.29
N ASP A 84 11.03 12.85 -7.25
CA ASP A 84 10.17 13.72 -6.44
C ASP A 84 8.70 13.79 -6.92
N THR A 85 8.41 13.40 -8.14
CA THR A 85 7.08 13.46 -8.71
C THR A 85 6.45 12.08 -8.75
N PHE A 86 5.39 11.89 -7.98
CA PHE A 86 4.61 10.65 -7.99
C PHE A 86 3.53 10.71 -9.07
N SER A 87 3.53 9.74 -9.98
CA SER A 87 2.50 9.63 -11.02
C SER A 87 1.27 8.89 -10.49
N LEU A 88 0.09 9.50 -10.64
CA LEU A 88 -1.19 8.85 -10.30
C LEU A 88 -1.51 7.66 -11.20
N GLN A 89 -0.81 7.49 -12.33
CA GLN A 89 -0.93 6.28 -13.18
C GLN A 89 -0.43 5.01 -12.47
N ASN A 90 0.37 5.15 -11.39
CA ASN A 90 0.81 4.05 -10.55
C ASN A 90 -0.28 3.54 -9.58
N ILE A 91 -1.41 4.26 -9.51
CA ILE A 91 -2.57 3.91 -8.70
C ILE A 91 -3.72 3.57 -9.65
N HIS A 92 -4.33 2.41 -9.44
CA HIS A 92 -5.45 1.99 -10.29
C HIS A 92 -6.78 2.54 -9.76
N PRO A 93 -7.74 2.91 -10.65
CA PRO A 93 -9.05 3.44 -10.23
C PRO A 93 -9.80 2.53 -9.25
N HIS A 94 -9.69 1.20 -9.41
CA HIS A 94 -10.34 0.26 -8.51
C HIS A 94 -9.75 0.25 -7.09
N GLN A 95 -8.46 0.61 -6.91
CA GLN A 95 -7.84 0.78 -5.59
C GLN A 95 -8.41 2.02 -4.89
N VAL A 96 -8.54 3.14 -5.62
CA VAL A 96 -9.13 4.38 -5.09
C VAL A 96 -10.59 4.16 -4.70
N GLU A 97 -11.37 3.49 -5.55
CA GLU A 97 -12.78 3.16 -5.27
C GLU A 97 -12.92 2.24 -4.06
N PHE A 98 -12.09 1.20 -3.96
CA PHE A 98 -12.11 0.31 -2.80
C PHE A 98 -11.81 1.07 -1.51
N MET A 99 -10.76 1.90 -1.49
CA MET A 99 -10.41 2.72 -0.33
C MET A 99 -11.52 3.69 0.04
N HIS A 100 -12.19 4.28 -0.95
CA HIS A 100 -13.35 5.13 -0.72
C HIS A 100 -14.47 4.41 0.01
N GLN A 101 -14.83 3.21 -0.47
CA GLN A 101 -15.88 2.40 0.17
C GLN A 101 -15.43 1.92 1.56
N PHE A 102 -14.16 1.61 1.74
CA PHE A 102 -13.61 1.19 3.03
C PHE A 102 -13.71 2.30 4.08
N GLU A 103 -13.38 3.54 3.71
CA GLU A 103 -13.52 4.70 4.59
C GLU A 103 -14.99 5.02 4.93
N LYS A 104 -15.91 4.84 3.98
CA LYS A 104 -17.36 4.96 4.26
C LYS A 104 -17.87 3.97 5.30
N GLN A 105 -17.19 2.85 5.50
CA GLN A 105 -17.52 1.88 6.54
C GLN A 105 -16.80 2.18 7.88
N GLY A 106 -16.15 3.34 8.00
CA GLY A 106 -15.44 3.74 9.22
C GLY A 106 -14.03 3.14 9.35
N GLY A 107 -13.47 2.58 8.28
CA GLY A 107 -12.08 2.16 8.23
C GLY A 107 -11.15 3.32 7.84
N ILE A 108 -9.85 3.12 7.98
CA ILE A 108 -8.81 4.06 7.58
C ILE A 108 -8.04 3.50 6.38
N ALA A 109 -7.97 4.29 5.30
CA ALA A 109 -7.24 3.92 4.09
C ALA A 109 -6.06 4.87 3.84
N PHE A 110 -4.93 4.34 3.39
CA PHE A 110 -3.74 5.11 3.11
C PHE A 110 -2.80 4.42 2.11
N PHE A 111 -1.78 5.14 1.64
CA PHE A 111 -0.65 4.58 0.90
C PHE A 111 0.62 4.73 1.70
N LEU A 112 1.50 3.73 1.62
CA LEU A 112 2.89 3.86 2.03
C LEU A 112 3.74 4.09 0.78
N ILE A 113 4.45 5.21 0.71
CA ILE A 113 5.28 5.56 -0.44
C ILE A 113 6.74 5.60 0.00
N PHE A 114 7.58 4.82 -0.65
CA PHE A 114 9.02 4.90 -0.48
C PHE A 114 9.66 5.72 -1.59
N TYR A 115 10.16 6.91 -1.25
CA TYR A 115 10.95 7.75 -2.13
C TYR A 115 12.41 7.27 -2.08
N SER A 116 12.77 6.35 -2.96
CA SER A 116 14.06 5.64 -2.91
C SER A 116 15.27 6.54 -3.08
N HIS A 117 15.18 7.63 -3.86
CA HIS A 117 16.25 8.61 -4.06
C HIS A 117 16.52 9.51 -2.84
N LYS A 118 15.56 9.59 -1.91
CA LYS A 118 15.67 10.34 -0.64
C LYS A 118 15.86 9.42 0.57
N ASP A 119 15.74 8.09 0.37
CA ASP A 119 15.67 7.12 1.46
C ASP A 119 14.62 7.51 2.52
N LEU A 120 13.41 7.88 2.03
CA LEU A 120 12.35 8.45 2.82
C LEU A 120 11.04 7.70 2.62
N LEU A 121 10.38 7.38 3.74
CA LEU A 121 9.06 6.76 3.77
C LEU A 121 7.99 7.83 4.06
N TYR A 122 6.89 7.76 3.36
CA TYR A 122 5.77 8.68 3.49
C TYR A 122 4.45 7.93 3.66
N TYR A 123 3.64 8.36 4.61
CA TYR A 123 2.26 7.92 4.80
C TYR A 123 1.35 8.91 4.07
N LEU A 124 0.65 8.46 3.03
CA LEU A 124 -0.29 9.29 2.27
C LEU A 124 -1.71 8.93 2.68
N PRO A 125 -2.42 9.73 3.51
CA PRO A 125 -3.82 9.51 3.83
C PRO A 125 -4.69 9.47 2.57
N TYR A 126 -5.76 8.67 2.60
CA TYR A 126 -6.69 8.57 1.48
C TYR A 126 -7.28 9.93 1.08
N GLU A 127 -7.61 10.78 2.05
CA GLU A 127 -8.16 12.11 1.77
C GLU A 127 -7.21 12.99 0.96
N MET A 128 -5.90 12.96 1.28
CA MET A 128 -4.88 13.69 0.52
C MET A 128 -4.71 13.10 -0.88
N LEU A 129 -4.72 11.76 -1.01
CA LEU A 129 -4.73 11.13 -2.32
C LEU A 129 -5.95 11.56 -3.13
N ARG A 130 -7.15 11.57 -2.52
CA ARG A 130 -8.39 11.96 -3.17
C ARG A 130 -8.32 13.38 -3.70
N PHE A 131 -7.75 14.32 -2.96
CA PHE A 131 -7.53 15.69 -3.45
C PHE A 131 -6.73 15.72 -4.76
N PHE A 132 -5.62 14.96 -4.84
CA PHE A 132 -4.83 14.87 -6.06
C PHE A 132 -5.55 14.13 -7.19
N TRP A 133 -6.33 13.12 -6.83
CA TRP A 133 -7.11 12.32 -7.77
C TRP A 133 -8.21 13.14 -8.43
N ASP A 134 -9.01 13.84 -7.63
CA ASP A 134 -10.10 14.68 -8.10
C ASP A 134 -9.55 15.82 -8.99
N ARG A 135 -8.45 16.45 -8.58
CA ARG A 135 -7.73 17.42 -9.41
C ARG A 135 -7.38 16.87 -10.80
N ALA A 136 -6.93 15.63 -10.86
CA ALA A 136 -6.59 14.98 -12.13
C ALA A 136 -7.81 14.65 -12.99
N GLN A 137 -8.95 14.30 -12.37
CA GLN A 137 -10.22 14.06 -13.08
C GLN A 137 -10.81 15.35 -13.66
N GLU A 138 -10.61 16.48 -13.02
CA GLU A 138 -11.01 17.81 -13.47
C GLU A 138 -10.09 18.41 -14.56
N GLY A 139 -9.16 17.60 -15.08
CA GLY A 139 -8.24 18.03 -16.17
C GLY A 139 -6.92 18.63 -15.69
N GLY A 140 -6.66 18.57 -14.37
CA GLY A 140 -5.39 19.00 -13.79
C GLY A 140 -4.27 17.96 -13.95
N ARG A 141 -3.16 18.19 -13.26
CA ARG A 141 -1.99 17.30 -13.32
C ARG A 141 -2.33 15.89 -12.79
N LYS A 142 -1.92 14.87 -13.53
CA LYS A 142 -2.03 13.46 -13.16
C LYS A 142 -0.83 12.99 -12.32
N SER A 143 -0.36 13.88 -11.43
CA SER A 143 0.78 13.64 -10.54
C SER A 143 0.78 14.65 -9.40
N PHE A 144 1.52 14.35 -8.34
CA PHE A 144 1.85 15.31 -7.29
C PHE A 144 3.35 15.29 -7.02
N ARG A 145 3.88 16.40 -6.55
CA ARG A 145 5.28 16.53 -6.16
C ARG A 145 5.43 16.30 -4.67
N PHE A 146 6.62 15.86 -4.28
CA PHE A 146 6.96 15.70 -2.85
C PHE A 146 6.74 16.98 -2.04
N GLU A 147 6.99 18.14 -2.64
CA GLU A 147 6.78 19.47 -2.02
C GLU A 147 5.31 19.81 -1.74
N GLU A 148 4.37 19.14 -2.41
CA GLU A 148 2.92 19.33 -2.19
C GLU A 148 2.42 18.50 -0.99
N LEU A 149 3.26 17.62 -0.43
CA LEU A 149 2.91 16.73 0.65
C LEU A 149 3.12 17.39 2.01
N ASN A 150 2.22 17.10 2.96
CA ASN A 150 2.39 17.56 4.33
C ASN A 150 3.57 16.84 5.01
N PRO A 151 4.62 17.54 5.45
CA PRO A 151 5.81 16.92 6.05
C PRO A 151 5.53 16.16 7.35
N GLU A 152 4.41 16.39 8.01
CA GLU A 152 4.04 15.69 9.24
C GLU A 152 3.71 14.20 9.03
N TYR A 153 3.40 13.81 7.79
CA TYR A 153 3.18 12.42 7.41
C TYR A 153 4.45 11.69 6.94
N ILE A 154 5.61 12.31 7.06
CA ILE A 154 6.89 11.63 6.86
C ILE A 154 7.08 10.62 8.00
N ILE A 155 7.30 9.34 7.62
CA ILE A 155 7.54 8.27 8.57
C ILE A 155 8.97 8.36 9.09
N PRO A 156 9.19 8.58 10.40
CA PRO A 156 10.53 8.68 10.95
C PRO A 156 11.26 7.34 10.93
N LYS A 157 12.57 7.36 10.82
CA LYS A 157 13.37 6.16 11.02
C LYS A 157 13.33 5.76 12.50
N HIS A 158 13.03 4.49 12.76
CA HIS A 158 12.96 3.95 14.12
C HIS A 158 13.90 2.76 14.28
N GLN A 159 14.55 2.64 15.44
CA GLN A 159 15.36 1.46 15.73
C GLN A 159 14.44 0.24 15.95
N GLY A 160 14.68 -0.81 15.16
CA GLY A 160 13.99 -2.08 15.31
C GLY A 160 12.70 -2.26 14.50
N ILE A 161 12.06 -1.19 13.98
CA ILE A 161 10.89 -1.25 13.11
C ILE A 161 11.24 -0.55 11.79
N LEU A 162 11.11 -1.27 10.67
CA LEU A 162 11.55 -0.76 9.37
C LEU A 162 10.63 0.33 8.82
N VAL A 163 9.32 0.18 9.01
CA VAL A 163 8.29 1.12 8.54
C VAL A 163 7.32 1.42 9.69
N PRO A 164 7.65 2.33 10.63
CA PRO A 164 6.84 2.61 11.81
C PRO A 164 5.61 3.47 11.47
N TYR A 165 4.73 2.97 10.58
CA TYR A 165 3.56 3.70 10.08
C TYR A 165 2.47 3.87 11.12
N LEU A 166 2.42 3.07 12.19
CA LEU A 166 1.42 3.23 13.26
C LEU A 166 1.57 4.55 14.01
N ASP A 167 2.80 5.09 14.11
CA ASP A 167 3.04 6.39 14.74
C ASP A 167 2.38 7.52 13.93
N ILE A 168 2.36 7.37 12.60
CA ILE A 168 1.74 8.34 11.70
C ILE A 168 0.23 8.09 11.60
N LEU A 169 -0.22 6.84 11.61
CA LEU A 169 -1.64 6.50 11.68
C LEU A 169 -2.30 7.15 12.91
N LYS A 170 -1.62 7.17 14.05
CA LYS A 170 -2.12 7.85 15.26
C LYS A 170 -2.33 9.34 15.01
N LYS A 171 -1.39 10.03 14.36
CA LYS A 171 -1.54 11.44 13.98
C LYS A 171 -2.68 11.65 13.01
N ASP A 172 -2.83 10.77 12.01
CA ASP A 172 -3.93 10.85 11.03
C ASP A 172 -5.29 10.75 11.73
N LEU A 173 -5.41 9.87 12.73
CA LEU A 173 -6.62 9.76 13.55
C LEU A 173 -6.89 11.03 14.35
N GLU A 174 -5.89 11.62 14.99
CA GLU A 174 -6.01 12.88 15.73
C GLU A 174 -6.55 14.01 14.83
N TYR A 175 -6.05 14.12 13.59
CA TYR A 175 -6.55 15.12 12.63
C TYR A 175 -7.99 14.87 12.13
N ARG A 176 -8.45 13.64 12.14
CA ARG A 176 -9.83 13.29 11.72
C ARG A 176 -10.87 13.58 12.79
N GLU A 177 -10.46 13.75 14.05
CA GLU A 177 -11.32 14.08 15.19
C GLU A 177 -11.50 15.60 15.38
N GLU A 178 -10.64 16.44 14.76
CA GLU A 178 -10.73 17.90 14.76
C GLU A 178 -11.73 18.43 13.71
#